data_5293332c355ff77b1e91b2739e732475
#
_entry.id   5293332c355ff77b1e91b2739e732475
#
_cell.length_a   1.000
_cell.length_b   1.000
_cell.length_c   1.000
_cell.angle_alpha   90.00
_cell.angle_beta   90.00
_cell.angle_gamma   90.00
#
_symmetry.space_group_name_H-M   'P 1'
#
loop_
_entity.id
_entity.type
_entity.pdbx_description
1 polymer ?
#
loop_
_entity_poly.entity_id
_entity_poly.type
_entity_poly.pdbx_seq_one_letter_code
_entity_poly.pdbx_strand_id
1 'polypeptide(L)'
;MGLIKAGMGALGGTLADQWKEFFYCDSLDKDVLMVKGQKRTSRRSSNHGEDNIITNGSGIAVADGQCMLIVEQGKVVEVCAEPGEYTFDSSTEPSVFTGNFGDSLAATFQTVAKRFTYGGDTGKDQRVYYINTKELGEILYGTATPIPFRVVVSEERGYKLSVNIRCNGSFTYRICDPLLFYTNVCSNVSNQYDASELAPRLKSELMNALQPALATLSANKVQYYEIPAHTLEISDALNEQLSNVWRKKRGIEVFSFNINSLSIPEEQQKKITEWEENAMTTDPTTAAARLVGGQIDAMKTAAGNTAGAMTGFMGMGMAAGANGMNAQSLFAMGQQPAAPQQQTSAANSWKCSCGAIATGKFCPECGSKKPEPKPAADSWTCSCGATVTGKFCPECGKPRPAAAEG
;
A
#
# COMPACT_ATOMS: atom_id res chain seq x y z
N MET A 1 -8.47 43.72 -10.98
CA MET A 1 -7.03 43.86 -10.71
C MET A 1 -6.36 42.64 -11.31
N GLY A 2 -5.23 42.79 -11.95
CA GLY A 2 -4.55 41.70 -12.62
C GLY A 2 -3.04 41.91 -12.65
N LEU A 3 -2.33 40.82 -12.99
CA LEU A 3 -0.90 40.84 -13.24
C LEU A 3 -0.63 40.80 -14.73
N ILE A 4 0.31 41.59 -15.19
CA ILE A 4 0.82 41.57 -16.55
C ILE A 4 2.26 41.07 -16.51
N LYS A 5 2.59 40.00 -17.24
CA LYS A 5 3.94 39.48 -17.33
C LYS A 5 4.85 40.54 -17.97
N ALA A 6 5.90 40.95 -17.26
CA ALA A 6 6.89 41.87 -17.80
C ALA A 6 7.62 41.20 -18.95
N GLY A 7 7.74 41.88 -20.08
CA GLY A 7 8.43 41.33 -21.26
C GLY A 7 9.87 40.93 -20.94
N MET A 8 10.31 39.75 -21.45
CA MET A 8 11.66 39.18 -21.24
C MET A 8 12.76 40.01 -21.93
N GLY A 9 12.90 41.25 -21.55
CA GLY A 9 13.88 42.16 -22.20
C GLY A 9 14.83 42.89 -21.26
N ALA A 10 14.69 42.66 -19.95
CA ALA A 10 15.46 43.45 -19.02
C ALA A 10 15.97 42.60 -17.84
N LEU A 11 17.11 42.04 -18.08
CA LEU A 11 17.92 41.34 -17.10
C LEU A 11 18.28 42.23 -15.90
N GLY A 12 17.89 41.76 -14.73
CA GLY A 12 18.36 42.04 -13.41
C GLY A 12 19.11 43.36 -13.12
N GLY A 13 18.60 44.12 -12.21
CA GLY A 13 19.32 45.19 -11.52
C GLY A 13 18.91 46.62 -11.92
N THR A 14 18.81 46.94 -13.18
CA THR A 14 18.48 48.31 -13.65
C THR A 14 16.98 48.59 -13.70
N LEU A 15 16.13 47.60 -13.72
CA LEU A 15 14.66 47.76 -13.79
C LEU A 15 14.02 47.89 -12.40
N ALA A 16 14.61 47.26 -11.37
CA ALA A 16 14.11 47.43 -10.01
C ALA A 16 14.02 48.90 -9.56
N ASP A 17 14.88 49.77 -10.13
CA ASP A 17 14.86 51.21 -9.88
C ASP A 17 13.76 51.97 -10.68
N GLN A 18 13.10 51.33 -11.65
CA GLN A 18 12.01 51.90 -12.42
C GLN A 18 10.63 51.67 -11.78
N TRP A 19 10.51 50.67 -10.93
CA TRP A 19 9.25 50.38 -10.23
C TRP A 19 9.01 51.35 -9.08
N LYS A 20 7.76 51.70 -8.83
CA LYS A 20 7.35 52.49 -7.67
C LYS A 20 7.57 51.76 -6.37
N GLU A 21 7.21 50.46 -6.40
CA GLU A 21 7.38 49.49 -5.32
C GLU A 21 7.73 48.15 -5.95
N PHE A 22 8.50 47.37 -5.26
CA PHE A 22 8.90 46.05 -5.71
C PHE A 22 8.69 45.02 -4.59
N PHE A 23 7.84 44.02 -4.85
CA PHE A 23 7.55 42.93 -3.93
C PHE A 23 8.32 41.72 -4.33
N TYR A 24 8.94 41.06 -3.37
CA TYR A 24 9.75 39.87 -3.58
C TYR A 24 9.87 39.02 -2.33
N CYS A 25 10.32 37.79 -2.49
CA CYS A 25 10.77 36.90 -1.45
C CYS A 25 12.12 36.32 -1.87
N ASP A 26 13.15 36.47 -1.05
CA ASP A 26 14.51 36.03 -1.40
C ASP A 26 14.56 34.52 -1.57
N SER A 27 14.46 33.79 -0.47
CA SER A 27 14.41 32.32 -0.48
C SER A 27 13.51 31.84 0.64
N LEU A 28 12.78 30.76 0.39
CA LEU A 28 12.00 30.07 1.41
C LEU A 28 12.79 28.83 1.86
N ASP A 29 13.11 28.81 3.15
CA ASP A 29 13.68 27.64 3.79
C ASP A 29 12.64 26.52 3.86
N LYS A 30 13.12 25.28 3.95
CA LYS A 30 12.24 24.09 4.02
C LYS A 30 11.29 24.08 5.23
N ASP A 31 11.60 24.87 6.26
CA ASP A 31 10.83 24.97 7.48
C ASP A 31 9.84 26.14 7.47
N VAL A 32 9.84 26.97 6.40
CA VAL A 32 8.92 28.09 6.20
C VAL A 32 7.90 27.72 5.11
N LEU A 33 6.62 27.69 5.48
CA LEU A 33 5.54 27.29 4.57
C LEU A 33 4.97 28.50 3.82
N MET A 34 4.86 29.64 4.48
CA MET A 34 4.39 30.89 3.90
C MET A 34 5.06 32.08 4.56
N VAL A 35 5.32 33.10 3.76
CA VAL A 35 5.90 34.36 4.25
C VAL A 35 5.17 35.55 3.62
N LYS A 36 5.04 36.64 4.37
CA LYS A 36 4.64 37.94 3.81
C LYS A 36 5.76 38.49 2.93
N GLY A 37 5.44 38.89 1.71
CA GLY A 37 6.39 39.45 0.76
C GLY A 37 7.13 40.67 1.31
N GLN A 38 8.42 40.74 1.03
CA GLN A 38 9.23 41.91 1.32
C GLN A 38 8.89 43.04 0.33
N LYS A 39 8.90 44.26 0.78
CA LYS A 39 8.59 45.43 -0.02
C LYS A 39 9.80 46.36 -0.10
N ARG A 40 10.27 46.64 -1.30
CA ARG A 40 11.25 47.68 -1.58
C ARG A 40 10.51 48.91 -2.17
N THR A 41 10.62 50.03 -1.55
CA THR A 41 9.95 51.29 -1.98
C THR A 41 10.95 52.21 -2.62
N SER A 42 10.63 52.73 -3.82
CA SER A 42 11.41 53.78 -4.48
C SER A 42 10.89 55.16 -4.12
N ARG A 43 11.71 56.20 -4.38
CA ARG A 43 11.30 57.62 -4.18
C ARG A 43 10.11 58.04 -5.07
N ARG A 44 9.71 57.22 -6.03
CA ARG A 44 8.58 57.44 -6.95
C ARG A 44 7.25 56.88 -6.43
N SER A 45 7.28 56.13 -5.31
CA SER A 45 6.06 55.61 -4.71
C SER A 45 5.20 56.74 -4.15
N SER A 46 3.91 56.71 -4.50
CA SER A 46 2.91 57.61 -3.94
C SER A 46 2.39 57.17 -2.58
N ASN A 47 2.81 56.00 -2.14
CA ASN A 47 2.29 55.32 -0.97
C ASN A 47 3.26 55.39 0.22
N HIS A 48 3.67 56.55 0.61
CA HIS A 48 4.53 56.96 1.72
C HIS A 48 4.92 55.89 2.78
N GLY A 49 5.03 54.59 2.39
CA GLY A 49 5.53 53.52 3.22
C GLY A 49 4.46 52.66 3.93
N GLU A 50 3.18 52.77 3.60
CA GLU A 50 2.16 51.85 4.13
C GLU A 50 2.39 50.44 3.58
N ASP A 51 2.64 49.49 4.48
CA ASP A 51 3.06 48.11 4.13
C ASP A 51 1.96 47.28 3.43
N ASN A 52 0.70 47.63 3.67
CA ASN A 52 -0.46 46.87 3.21
C ASN A 52 -1.19 47.53 2.05
N ILE A 53 -0.49 48.28 1.21
CA ILE A 53 -1.02 48.84 -0.03
C ILE A 53 -0.06 48.54 -1.18
N ILE A 54 -0.60 48.08 -2.31
CA ILE A 54 0.14 47.83 -3.55
C ILE A 54 -0.20 48.95 -4.54
N THR A 55 0.78 49.77 -4.88
CA THR A 55 0.57 50.85 -5.84
C THR A 55 0.45 50.29 -7.27
N ASN A 56 -0.47 50.88 -8.06
CA ASN A 56 -0.58 50.51 -9.48
C ASN A 56 0.75 50.76 -10.21
N GLY A 57 1.20 49.74 -10.97
CA GLY A 57 2.51 49.72 -11.61
C GLY A 57 3.65 49.24 -10.69
N SER A 58 3.36 48.62 -9.55
CA SER A 58 4.36 47.94 -8.72
C SER A 58 4.85 46.67 -9.37
N GLY A 59 6.15 46.34 -9.20
CA GLY A 59 6.74 45.10 -9.63
C GLY A 59 6.55 43.99 -8.61
N ILE A 60 6.36 42.80 -9.06
CA ILE A 60 6.26 41.59 -8.21
C ILE A 60 7.11 40.51 -8.83
N ALA A 61 8.11 39.99 -8.08
CA ALA A 61 8.93 38.87 -8.51
C ALA A 61 8.42 37.58 -7.89
N VAL A 62 8.36 36.51 -8.68
CA VAL A 62 8.05 35.14 -8.25
C VAL A 62 9.24 34.28 -8.63
N ALA A 63 9.87 33.64 -7.65
CA ALA A 63 10.96 32.71 -7.87
C ALA A 63 10.44 31.28 -8.09
N ASP A 64 11.31 30.44 -8.63
CA ASP A 64 11.00 29.01 -8.76
C ASP A 64 10.80 28.37 -7.39
N GLY A 65 9.82 27.47 -7.31
CA GLY A 65 9.43 26.85 -6.05
C GLY A 65 8.60 27.73 -5.10
N GLN A 66 8.07 28.86 -5.60
CA GLN A 66 7.18 29.75 -4.87
C GLN A 66 5.84 29.90 -5.59
N CYS A 67 4.77 30.05 -4.83
CA CYS A 67 3.49 30.54 -5.33
C CYS A 67 3.14 31.86 -4.63
N MET A 68 2.97 32.91 -5.40
CA MET A 68 2.60 34.24 -4.90
C MET A 68 1.07 34.38 -4.87
N LEU A 69 0.57 34.95 -3.78
CA LEU A 69 -0.83 35.33 -3.61
C LEU A 69 -0.93 36.83 -3.30
N ILE A 70 -1.84 37.52 -3.97
CA ILE A 70 -2.27 38.86 -3.54
C ILE A 70 -3.59 38.71 -2.81
N VAL A 71 -3.63 39.20 -1.59
CA VAL A 71 -4.78 39.15 -0.72
C VAL A 71 -5.28 40.56 -0.44
N GLU A 72 -6.53 40.80 -0.75
CA GLU A 72 -7.21 42.09 -0.49
C GLU A 72 -8.35 41.87 0.50
N GLN A 73 -8.30 42.54 1.64
CA GLN A 73 -9.29 42.38 2.72
C GLN A 73 -9.54 40.92 3.11
N GLY A 74 -8.49 40.12 3.19
CA GLY A 74 -8.58 38.68 3.50
C GLY A 74 -9.06 37.79 2.36
N LYS A 75 -9.25 38.32 1.13
CA LYS A 75 -9.65 37.59 -0.05
C LYS A 75 -8.48 37.48 -1.02
N VAL A 76 -8.22 36.28 -1.55
CA VAL A 76 -7.23 36.11 -2.60
C VAL A 76 -7.78 36.67 -3.91
N VAL A 77 -7.11 37.66 -4.46
CA VAL A 77 -7.48 38.31 -5.71
C VAL A 77 -6.58 37.93 -6.86
N GLU A 78 -5.33 37.54 -6.60
CA GLU A 78 -4.36 37.12 -7.61
C GLU A 78 -3.61 35.88 -7.14
N VAL A 79 -3.27 35.00 -8.07
CA VAL A 79 -2.45 33.82 -7.84
C VAL A 79 -1.41 33.68 -8.96
N CYS A 80 -0.14 33.58 -8.59
CA CYS A 80 0.93 33.38 -9.54
C CYS A 80 1.93 32.31 -9.05
N ALA A 81 1.96 31.18 -9.72
CA ALA A 81 2.92 30.10 -9.49
C ALA A 81 3.93 29.95 -10.63
N GLU A 82 3.87 30.84 -11.62
CA GLU A 82 4.81 30.86 -12.73
C GLU A 82 5.98 31.78 -12.38
N PRO A 83 7.25 31.29 -12.42
CA PRO A 83 8.41 32.15 -12.15
C PRO A 83 8.52 33.31 -13.14
N GLY A 84 8.88 34.48 -12.64
CA GLY A 84 9.05 35.66 -13.46
C GLY A 84 8.82 36.97 -12.72
N GLU A 85 8.88 38.08 -13.46
CA GLU A 85 8.56 39.42 -12.99
C GLU A 85 7.21 39.88 -13.58
N TYR A 86 6.39 40.44 -12.74
CA TYR A 86 5.03 40.85 -13.05
C TYR A 86 4.80 42.31 -12.65
N THR A 87 3.95 43.00 -13.36
CA THR A 87 3.47 44.33 -13.01
C THR A 87 2.04 44.25 -12.47
N PHE A 88 1.82 44.78 -11.30
CA PHE A 88 0.47 44.92 -10.75
C PHE A 88 -0.31 46.04 -11.46
N ASP A 89 -1.44 45.69 -12.04
CA ASP A 89 -2.35 46.64 -12.69
C ASP A 89 -3.74 46.53 -12.06
N SER A 90 -4.12 47.61 -11.35
CA SER A 90 -5.41 47.68 -10.68
C SER A 90 -6.61 47.81 -11.65
N SER A 91 -6.37 48.07 -12.93
CA SER A 91 -7.41 48.23 -13.96
C SER A 91 -7.78 46.92 -14.68
N THR A 92 -6.97 45.87 -14.56
CA THR A 92 -7.19 44.60 -15.22
C THR A 92 -8.03 43.65 -14.35
N GLU A 93 -8.63 42.63 -14.99
CA GLU A 93 -9.32 41.55 -14.28
C GLU A 93 -8.34 40.66 -13.53
N PRO A 94 -8.82 39.95 -12.46
CA PRO A 94 -8.01 38.96 -11.75
C PRO A 94 -7.40 37.95 -12.67
N SER A 95 -6.13 37.67 -12.51
CA SER A 95 -5.36 36.73 -13.33
C SER A 95 -4.86 35.54 -12.52
N VAL A 96 -4.73 34.40 -13.17
CA VAL A 96 -4.21 33.16 -12.57
C VAL A 96 -3.09 32.62 -13.46
N PHE A 97 -1.87 32.65 -12.94
CA PHE A 97 -0.71 32.04 -13.58
C PHE A 97 -0.40 30.73 -12.85
N THR A 98 -0.83 29.64 -13.44
CA THR A 98 -0.83 28.32 -12.75
C THR A 98 0.53 27.65 -12.66
N GLY A 99 1.47 28.01 -13.52
CA GLY A 99 2.78 27.35 -13.55
C GLY A 99 2.66 25.82 -13.62
N ASN A 100 3.33 25.14 -12.71
CA ASN A 100 3.32 23.67 -12.65
C ASN A 100 2.04 23.06 -12.04
N PHE A 101 1.12 23.86 -11.52
CA PHE A 101 -0.14 23.36 -10.91
C PHE A 101 -1.28 23.16 -11.93
N GLY A 102 -1.14 23.70 -13.14
CA GLY A 102 -2.09 23.48 -14.23
C GLY A 102 -3.53 23.86 -13.91
N ASP A 103 -4.48 23.06 -14.42
CA ASP A 103 -5.92 23.34 -14.29
C ASP A 103 -6.45 23.23 -12.86
N SER A 104 -5.77 22.50 -11.99
CA SER A 104 -6.19 22.29 -10.60
C SER A 104 -6.25 23.62 -9.84
N LEU A 105 -5.18 24.42 -9.93
CA LEU A 105 -5.11 25.71 -9.27
C LEU A 105 -6.11 26.72 -9.86
N ALA A 106 -6.28 26.72 -11.19
CA ALA A 106 -7.27 27.55 -11.87
C ALA A 106 -8.71 27.23 -11.44
N ALA A 107 -9.05 25.95 -11.33
CA ALA A 107 -10.37 25.50 -10.87
C ALA A 107 -10.64 25.89 -9.41
N THR A 108 -9.62 25.74 -8.55
CA THR A 108 -9.70 26.15 -7.14
C THR A 108 -9.90 27.66 -7.04
N PHE A 109 -9.13 28.43 -7.82
CA PHE A 109 -9.27 29.89 -7.86
C PHE A 109 -10.68 30.33 -8.28
N GLN A 110 -11.20 29.77 -9.37
CA GLN A 110 -12.57 30.06 -9.81
C GLN A 110 -13.62 29.76 -8.74
N THR A 111 -13.42 28.69 -7.99
CA THR A 111 -14.33 28.28 -6.91
C THR A 111 -14.26 29.23 -5.73
N VAL A 112 -13.06 29.66 -5.36
CA VAL A 112 -12.83 30.62 -4.27
C VAL A 112 -13.28 32.02 -4.69
N ALA A 113 -12.96 32.47 -5.90
CA ALA A 113 -13.37 33.76 -6.44
C ALA A 113 -14.90 33.91 -6.50
N LYS A 114 -15.62 32.89 -6.95
CA LYS A 114 -17.10 32.90 -6.98
C LYS A 114 -17.76 33.15 -5.63
N ARG A 115 -17.12 32.78 -4.53
CA ARG A 115 -17.65 33.03 -3.18
C ARG A 115 -17.59 34.52 -2.77
N PHE A 116 -16.87 35.34 -3.54
CA PHE A 116 -16.53 36.69 -3.15
C PHE A 116 -16.98 37.79 -4.13
N THR A 117 -17.88 37.46 -5.08
CA THR A 117 -18.34 38.35 -6.14
C THR A 117 -19.30 39.47 -5.65
N TYR A 118 -19.18 40.01 -4.46
CA TYR A 118 -19.99 41.16 -4.08
C TYR A 118 -19.11 42.35 -3.70
N GLY A 119 -19.35 43.43 -4.45
CA GLY A 119 -18.63 44.69 -4.43
C GLY A 119 -18.42 45.27 -3.04
N GLY A 120 -17.24 45.72 -2.85
CA GLY A 120 -16.86 46.64 -1.78
C GLY A 120 -15.80 47.55 -2.35
N ASP A 121 -15.83 48.76 -1.88
CA ASP A 121 -14.88 49.81 -2.12
C ASP A 121 -13.44 49.29 -2.17
N THR A 122 -12.61 49.79 -3.09
CA THR A 122 -11.20 49.38 -3.24
C THR A 122 -10.51 49.31 -1.89
N GLY A 123 -10.30 48.11 -1.39
CA GLY A 123 -9.87 47.86 -0.02
C GLY A 123 -8.47 48.39 0.23
N LYS A 124 -8.30 48.94 1.42
CA LYS A 124 -7.06 49.55 1.86
C LYS A 124 -6.05 48.55 2.43
N ASP A 125 -6.39 47.25 2.55
CA ASP A 125 -5.50 46.20 3.10
C ASP A 125 -5.18 45.17 2.00
N GLN A 126 -4.08 45.39 1.30
CA GLN A 126 -3.54 44.51 0.25
C GLN A 126 -2.22 43.91 0.71
N ARG A 127 -2.10 42.61 0.68
CA ARG A 127 -0.92 41.88 1.13
C ARG A 127 -0.43 40.94 0.07
N VAL A 128 0.89 40.82 -0.08
CA VAL A 128 1.54 39.83 -0.92
C VAL A 128 2.07 38.71 -0.03
N TYR A 129 1.70 37.48 -0.32
CA TYR A 129 2.23 36.29 0.36
C TYR A 129 2.93 35.37 -0.64
N TYR A 130 3.97 34.70 -0.18
CA TYR A 130 4.69 33.68 -0.92
C TYR A 130 4.58 32.36 -0.18
N ILE A 131 4.07 31.34 -0.87
CA ILE A 131 3.88 29.99 -0.35
C ILE A 131 4.97 29.09 -0.94
N ASN A 132 5.59 28.31 -0.10
CA ASN A 132 6.63 27.35 -0.48
C ASN A 132 6.00 26.13 -1.15
N THR A 133 6.36 25.88 -2.41
CA THR A 133 5.84 24.77 -3.21
C THR A 133 6.87 23.66 -3.45
N LYS A 134 8.04 23.79 -2.81
CA LYS A 134 9.09 22.77 -2.81
C LYS A 134 8.71 21.60 -1.90
N GLU A 135 9.57 20.64 -1.86
CA GLU A 135 9.55 19.60 -0.83
C GLU A 135 9.84 20.22 0.54
N LEU A 136 8.96 19.97 1.49
CA LEU A 136 8.96 20.59 2.81
C LEU A 136 9.40 19.60 3.89
N GLY A 137 9.96 20.15 4.92
CA GLY A 137 10.53 19.60 6.14
C GLY A 137 10.39 18.11 6.42
N GLU A 138 11.42 17.52 6.91
CA GLU A 138 11.44 16.12 7.31
C GLU A 138 10.77 15.94 8.68
N ILE A 139 9.64 15.23 8.73
CA ILE A 139 8.93 14.93 9.96
C ILE A 139 9.23 13.50 10.38
N LEU A 140 9.85 13.35 11.55
CA LEU A 140 10.14 12.03 12.11
C LEU A 140 8.90 11.40 12.73
N TYR A 141 8.68 10.11 12.43
CA TYR A 141 7.59 9.32 13.01
C TYR A 141 8.10 8.03 13.65
N GLY A 142 7.25 7.44 14.49
CA GLY A 142 7.49 6.12 15.07
C GLY A 142 6.18 5.55 15.63
N THR A 143 5.99 4.25 15.45
CA THR A 143 4.79 3.54 15.90
C THR A 143 4.91 3.20 17.39
N ALA A 144 4.29 3.99 18.25
CA ALA A 144 4.22 3.70 19.68
C ALA A 144 3.44 2.39 19.94
N THR A 145 2.31 2.22 19.23
CA THR A 145 1.52 0.99 19.23
C THR A 145 1.88 0.16 18.00
N PRO A 146 2.15 -1.15 18.17
CA PRO A 146 2.42 -2.03 17.04
C PRO A 146 1.23 -2.08 16.07
N ILE A 147 1.52 -2.11 14.77
CA ILE A 147 0.52 -2.18 13.71
C ILE A 147 0.37 -3.64 13.28
N PRO A 148 -0.86 -4.21 13.26
CA PRO A 148 -1.07 -5.56 12.77
C PRO A 148 -0.86 -5.63 11.27
N PHE A 149 -0.03 -6.57 10.83
CA PHE A 149 0.26 -6.83 9.42
C PHE A 149 0.08 -8.33 9.13
N ARG A 150 -0.54 -8.65 8.00
CA ARG A 150 -0.78 -10.04 7.61
C ARG A 150 0.30 -10.51 6.64
N VAL A 151 1.05 -11.53 7.05
CA VAL A 151 2.06 -12.22 6.24
C VAL A 151 1.43 -13.46 5.60
N VAL A 152 1.70 -13.69 4.33
CA VAL A 152 1.31 -14.91 3.60
C VAL A 152 2.51 -15.83 3.60
N VAL A 153 2.44 -16.93 4.37
CA VAL A 153 3.53 -17.92 4.49
C VAL A 153 3.48 -18.94 3.34
N SER A 154 2.29 -19.33 2.91
CA SER A 154 2.09 -20.21 1.77
C SER A 154 0.78 -19.87 1.07
N GLU A 155 0.87 -19.51 -0.22
CA GLU A 155 -0.30 -19.21 -1.06
C GLU A 155 -1.11 -20.46 -1.37
N GLU A 156 -0.43 -21.54 -1.73
CA GLU A 156 -1.05 -22.80 -2.13
C GLU A 156 -1.94 -23.40 -1.05
N ARG A 157 -1.60 -23.15 0.21
CA ARG A 157 -2.30 -23.70 1.38
C ARG A 157 -3.11 -22.66 2.14
N GLY A 158 -3.03 -21.38 1.76
CA GLY A 158 -3.74 -20.30 2.40
C GLY A 158 -3.24 -20.00 3.82
N TYR A 159 -2.00 -20.39 4.17
CA TYR A 159 -1.44 -20.08 5.49
C TYR A 159 -1.08 -18.60 5.60
N LYS A 160 -1.77 -17.92 6.51
CA LYS A 160 -1.61 -16.49 6.79
C LYS A 160 -1.36 -16.32 8.27
N LEU A 161 -0.35 -15.53 8.61
CA LEU A 161 -0.01 -15.18 9.99
C LEU A 161 -0.15 -13.67 10.17
N SER A 162 -0.73 -13.24 11.30
CA SER A 162 -0.73 -11.82 11.66
C SER A 162 0.45 -11.54 12.57
N VAL A 163 1.26 -10.54 12.22
CA VAL A 163 2.40 -10.06 12.98
C VAL A 163 2.19 -8.61 13.39
N ASN A 164 2.82 -8.22 14.48
CA ASN A 164 2.77 -6.86 14.98
C ASN A 164 4.03 -6.12 14.58
N ILE A 165 3.91 -5.19 13.64
CA ILE A 165 5.04 -4.41 13.13
C ILE A 165 5.23 -3.15 13.96
N ARG A 166 6.48 -2.84 14.29
CA ARG A 166 6.91 -1.51 14.72
C ARG A 166 7.85 -0.95 13.66
N CYS A 167 7.61 0.28 13.27
CA CYS A 167 8.49 0.99 12.35
C CYS A 167 8.71 2.43 12.80
N ASN A 168 9.83 2.97 12.37
CA ASN A 168 10.13 4.39 12.48
C ASN A 168 10.80 4.86 11.19
N GLY A 169 10.72 6.16 10.97
CA GLY A 169 11.26 6.77 9.77
C GLY A 169 10.92 8.24 9.70
N SER A 170 10.89 8.76 8.50
CA SER A 170 10.56 10.15 8.21
C SER A 170 9.65 10.24 7.00
N PHE A 171 8.94 11.35 6.92
CA PHE A 171 8.20 11.70 5.72
C PHE A 171 8.36 13.18 5.42
N THR A 172 8.27 13.50 4.14
CA THR A 172 8.21 14.87 3.64
C THR A 172 6.86 15.11 2.98
N TYR A 173 6.50 16.35 2.84
CA TYR A 173 5.25 16.75 2.21
C TYR A 173 5.46 17.97 1.32
N ARG A 174 4.49 18.25 0.48
CA ARG A 174 4.48 19.49 -0.32
C ARG A 174 3.08 20.10 -0.34
N ILE A 175 3.05 21.39 -0.62
CA ILE A 175 1.80 22.12 -0.86
C ILE A 175 1.47 21.96 -2.33
N CYS A 176 0.43 21.17 -2.64
CA CYS A 176 -0.04 20.88 -3.99
C CYS A 176 -1.18 21.81 -4.45
N ASP A 177 -1.82 22.53 -3.53
CA ASP A 177 -2.77 23.60 -3.83
C ASP A 177 -2.57 24.76 -2.84
N PRO A 178 -1.77 25.78 -3.23
CA PRO A 178 -1.46 26.94 -2.38
C PRO A 178 -2.69 27.72 -1.94
N LEU A 179 -3.72 27.73 -2.74
CA LEU A 179 -4.94 28.50 -2.46
C LEU A 179 -5.78 27.83 -1.36
N LEU A 180 -5.95 26.51 -1.42
CA LEU A 180 -6.57 25.74 -0.35
C LEU A 180 -5.75 25.83 0.93
N PHE A 181 -4.42 25.80 0.82
CA PHE A 181 -3.52 25.93 1.94
C PHE A 181 -3.70 27.28 2.63
N TYR A 182 -3.68 28.37 1.88
CA TYR A 182 -3.92 29.70 2.42
C TYR A 182 -5.30 29.79 3.09
N THR A 183 -6.35 29.37 2.39
CA THR A 183 -7.73 29.56 2.85
C THR A 183 -8.08 28.74 4.09
N ASN A 184 -7.54 27.53 4.20
CA ASN A 184 -7.98 26.56 5.21
C ASN A 184 -6.93 26.24 6.28
N VAL A 185 -5.69 26.69 6.12
CA VAL A 185 -4.61 26.38 7.07
C VAL A 185 -4.04 27.63 7.72
N CYS A 186 -3.43 28.52 6.93
CA CYS A 186 -2.65 29.62 7.49
C CYS A 186 -3.38 30.96 7.54
N SER A 187 -4.27 31.26 6.57
CA SER A 187 -4.92 32.58 6.47
C SER A 187 -3.92 33.74 6.52
N ASN A 188 -4.31 34.92 7.02
CA ASN A 188 -3.40 36.06 7.16
C ASN A 188 -2.39 35.83 8.30
N VAL A 189 -1.12 35.94 7.97
CA VAL A 189 -0.01 35.93 8.95
C VAL A 189 0.65 37.31 9.01
N SER A 190 1.28 37.63 10.13
CA SER A 190 1.99 38.91 10.31
C SER A 190 3.31 38.90 9.53
N ASN A 191 4.11 37.83 9.66
CA ASN A 191 5.41 37.68 9.01
C ASN A 191 5.48 36.38 8.23
N GLN A 192 5.41 35.24 8.91
CA GLN A 192 5.57 33.90 8.31
C GLN A 192 4.71 32.88 9.04
N TYR A 193 4.52 31.71 8.40
CA TYR A 193 3.90 30.52 8.93
C TYR A 193 4.88 29.36 8.82
N ASP A 194 5.27 28.80 9.96
CA ASP A 194 6.31 27.80 10.05
C ASP A 194 5.77 26.37 10.02
N ALA A 195 6.58 25.45 9.49
CA ALA A 195 6.27 24.02 9.45
C ALA A 195 6.01 23.43 10.84
N SER A 196 6.67 23.94 11.87
CA SER A 196 6.53 23.52 13.28
C SER A 196 5.09 23.65 13.80
N GLU A 197 4.32 24.58 13.29
CA GLU A 197 2.91 24.79 13.68
C GLU A 197 2.01 23.68 13.13
N LEU A 198 2.33 23.14 11.97
CA LEU A 198 1.53 22.13 11.28
C LEU A 198 2.01 20.68 11.52
N ALA A 199 3.31 20.49 11.72
CA ALA A 199 3.96 19.18 11.81
C ALA A 199 3.31 18.21 12.83
N PRO A 200 2.94 18.61 14.06
CA PRO A 200 2.34 17.69 15.03
C PRO A 200 1.01 17.11 14.53
N ARG A 201 0.23 17.92 13.84
CA ARG A 201 -1.06 17.52 13.27
C ARG A 201 -0.87 16.58 12.08
N LEU A 202 0.04 16.92 11.17
CA LEU A 202 0.35 16.06 10.02
C LEU A 202 0.85 14.69 10.49
N LYS A 203 1.75 14.66 11.47
CA LYS A 203 2.26 13.43 12.07
C LYS A 203 1.14 12.56 12.64
N SER A 204 0.25 13.14 13.42
CA SER A 204 -0.87 12.40 14.03
C SER A 204 -1.81 11.80 12.98
N GLU A 205 -2.17 12.56 11.96
CA GLU A 205 -3.06 12.13 10.89
C GLU A 205 -2.41 11.07 10.00
N LEU A 206 -1.12 11.22 9.68
CA LEU A 206 -0.36 10.22 8.92
C LEU A 206 -0.26 8.91 9.69
N MET A 207 0.00 8.95 10.99
CA MET A 207 0.05 7.73 11.82
C MET A 207 -1.28 6.97 11.81
N ASN A 208 -2.42 7.67 11.76
CA ASN A 208 -3.73 7.04 11.63
C ASN A 208 -3.94 6.42 10.23
N ALA A 209 -3.38 7.02 9.18
CA ALA A 209 -3.46 6.53 7.82
C ALA A 209 -2.46 5.39 7.52
N LEU A 210 -1.42 5.25 8.32
CA LEU A 210 -0.36 4.26 8.10
C LEU A 210 -0.87 2.82 8.20
N GLN A 211 -1.75 2.53 9.14
CA GLN A 211 -2.31 1.18 9.30
C GLN A 211 -3.11 0.72 8.06
N PRO A 212 -4.08 1.49 7.52
CA PRO A 212 -4.76 1.11 6.27
C PRO A 212 -3.82 1.09 5.05
N ALA A 213 -2.81 1.97 4.97
CA ALA A 213 -1.82 1.94 3.91
C ALA A 213 -1.00 0.63 3.93
N LEU A 214 -0.51 0.21 5.10
CA LEU A 214 0.18 -1.07 5.26
C LEU A 214 -0.75 -2.27 5.01
N ALA A 215 -2.04 -2.16 5.31
CA ALA A 215 -3.01 -3.21 4.99
C ALA A 215 -3.16 -3.41 3.47
N THR A 216 -3.02 -2.36 2.67
CA THR A 216 -3.01 -2.46 1.20
C THR A 216 -1.80 -3.26 0.70
N LEU A 217 -0.59 -3.03 1.26
CA LEU A 217 0.59 -3.82 0.93
C LEU A 217 0.41 -5.30 1.32
N SER A 218 -0.16 -5.54 2.50
CA SER A 218 -0.49 -6.89 2.94
C SER A 218 -1.48 -7.60 2.01
N ALA A 219 -2.45 -6.88 1.45
CA ALA A 219 -3.39 -7.42 0.45
C ALA A 219 -2.67 -7.77 -0.86
N ASN A 220 -1.66 -7.00 -1.24
CA ASN A 220 -0.78 -7.25 -2.39
C ASN A 220 0.29 -8.33 -2.12
N LYS A 221 0.22 -8.99 -0.95
CA LYS A 221 1.10 -10.11 -0.55
C LYS A 221 2.57 -9.71 -0.33
N VAL A 222 2.85 -8.44 -0.13
CA VAL A 222 4.19 -7.94 0.22
C VAL A 222 4.58 -8.52 1.58
N GLN A 223 5.79 -9.07 1.67
CA GLN A 223 6.30 -9.61 2.92
C GLN A 223 6.77 -8.48 3.85
N TYR A 224 6.72 -8.69 5.16
CA TYR A 224 7.06 -7.63 6.12
C TYR A 224 8.49 -7.09 5.97
N TYR A 225 9.44 -7.93 5.58
CA TYR A 225 10.85 -7.54 5.34
C TYR A 225 11.06 -6.80 4.03
N GLU A 226 10.10 -6.86 3.11
CA GLU A 226 10.11 -6.15 1.82
C GLU A 226 9.52 -4.73 1.94
N ILE A 227 8.74 -4.46 2.99
CA ILE A 227 8.08 -3.17 3.21
C ILE A 227 9.01 -1.95 3.00
N PRO A 228 10.28 -1.96 3.49
CA PRO A 228 11.18 -0.82 3.27
C PRO A 228 11.55 -0.58 1.79
N ALA A 229 11.36 -1.55 0.91
CA ALA A 229 11.58 -1.40 -0.52
C ALA A 229 10.35 -0.81 -1.25
N HIS A 230 9.17 -0.85 -0.64
CA HIS A 230 7.89 -0.40 -1.22
C HIS A 230 7.46 1.01 -0.74
N THR A 231 8.42 1.90 -0.52
CA THR A 231 8.15 3.25 0.02
C THR A 231 7.28 4.11 -0.90
N LEU A 232 7.41 3.97 -2.22
CA LEU A 232 6.57 4.68 -3.19
C LEU A 232 5.12 4.22 -3.11
N GLU A 233 4.87 2.91 -3.07
CA GLU A 233 3.53 2.34 -2.94
C GLU A 233 2.87 2.75 -1.61
N ILE A 234 3.66 2.84 -0.53
CA ILE A 234 3.18 3.35 0.75
C ILE A 234 2.81 4.83 0.65
N SER A 235 3.63 5.65 -0.02
CA SER A 235 3.34 7.07 -0.24
C SER A 235 2.04 7.25 -1.01
N ASP A 236 1.83 6.47 -2.06
CA ASP A 236 0.59 6.50 -2.85
C ASP A 236 -0.62 6.07 -2.03
N ALA A 237 -0.50 4.98 -1.27
CA ALA A 237 -1.56 4.51 -0.39
C ALA A 237 -1.89 5.52 0.73
N LEU A 238 -0.87 6.18 1.30
CA LEU A 238 -1.06 7.26 2.28
C LEU A 238 -1.79 8.46 1.65
N ASN A 239 -1.39 8.87 0.45
CA ASN A 239 -2.02 9.96 -0.28
C ASN A 239 -3.49 9.64 -0.61
N GLU A 240 -3.81 8.40 -0.94
CA GLU A 240 -5.20 7.97 -1.16
C GLU A 240 -6.01 8.09 0.14
N GLN A 241 -5.51 7.55 1.26
CA GLN A 241 -6.18 7.59 2.55
C GLN A 241 -6.37 9.02 3.07
N LEU A 242 -5.36 9.87 2.89
CA LEU A 242 -5.36 11.26 3.35
C LEU A 242 -6.02 12.23 2.37
N SER A 243 -6.36 11.80 1.14
CA SER A 243 -6.82 12.65 0.04
C SER A 243 -7.98 13.58 0.44
N ASN A 244 -8.94 13.10 1.20
CA ASN A 244 -10.11 13.88 1.59
C ASN A 244 -9.80 15.00 2.60
N VAL A 245 -8.74 14.83 3.41
CA VAL A 245 -8.38 15.79 4.47
C VAL A 245 -7.20 16.65 4.05
N TRP A 246 -6.17 16.05 3.46
CA TRP A 246 -4.96 16.77 3.09
C TRP A 246 -5.11 17.45 1.73
N ARG A 247 -5.30 16.69 0.66
CA ARG A 247 -5.32 17.23 -0.70
C ARG A 247 -6.54 18.09 -0.96
N LYS A 248 -7.76 17.57 -0.71
CA LYS A 248 -9.01 18.27 -1.04
C LYS A 248 -9.36 19.44 -0.11
N LYS A 249 -8.94 19.40 1.16
CA LYS A 249 -9.26 20.45 2.12
C LYS A 249 -8.12 21.41 2.40
N ARG A 250 -6.86 20.93 2.36
CA ARG A 250 -5.69 21.73 2.76
C ARG A 250 -4.71 21.98 1.64
N GLY A 251 -4.85 21.31 0.51
CA GLY A 251 -3.89 21.40 -0.60
C GLY A 251 -2.50 20.87 -0.25
N ILE A 252 -2.42 19.82 0.55
CA ILE A 252 -1.17 19.18 1.00
C ILE A 252 -1.17 17.73 0.55
N GLU A 253 0.00 17.18 0.22
CA GLU A 253 0.17 15.76 -0.05
C GLU A 253 1.51 15.25 0.50
N VAL A 254 1.60 13.95 0.75
CA VAL A 254 2.87 13.29 1.08
C VAL A 254 3.74 13.28 -0.17
N PHE A 255 4.96 13.79 -0.06
CA PHE A 255 5.92 13.79 -1.16
C PHE A 255 6.82 12.57 -1.11
N SER A 256 7.40 12.26 0.05
CA SER A 256 8.16 11.04 0.25
C SER A 256 7.86 10.42 1.62
N PHE A 257 7.98 9.11 1.70
CA PHE A 257 7.82 8.35 2.93
C PHE A 257 8.96 7.33 3.03
N ASN A 258 9.71 7.39 4.12
CA ASN A 258 10.87 6.55 4.34
C ASN A 258 10.70 5.73 5.62
N ILE A 259 11.18 4.50 5.59
CA ILE A 259 11.24 3.60 6.75
C ILE A 259 12.70 3.35 7.07
N ASN A 260 13.16 3.88 8.20
CA ASN A 260 14.54 3.71 8.66
C ASN A 260 14.74 2.37 9.39
N SER A 261 13.71 1.94 10.11
CA SER A 261 13.75 0.67 10.83
C SER A 261 12.35 0.05 10.88
N LEU A 262 12.32 -1.26 10.68
CA LEU A 262 11.13 -2.09 10.83
C LEU A 262 11.48 -3.30 11.70
N SER A 263 10.67 -3.58 12.70
CA SER A 263 10.86 -4.71 13.61
C SER A 263 9.54 -5.40 13.91
N ILE A 264 9.64 -6.69 14.18
CA ILE A 264 8.56 -7.52 14.73
C ILE A 264 9.06 -8.16 16.03
N PRO A 265 8.17 -8.53 16.97
CA PRO A 265 8.55 -9.24 18.17
C PRO A 265 9.27 -10.57 17.85
N GLU A 266 10.34 -10.87 18.58
CA GLU A 266 11.17 -12.06 18.36
C GLU A 266 10.37 -13.37 18.37
N GLU A 267 9.37 -13.48 19.25
CA GLU A 267 8.47 -14.63 19.29
C GLU A 267 7.67 -14.82 18.02
N GLN A 268 7.26 -13.71 17.37
CA GLN A 268 6.52 -13.77 16.11
C GLN A 268 7.45 -14.09 14.95
N GLN A 269 8.68 -13.60 15.00
CA GLN A 269 9.71 -13.96 14.02
C GLN A 269 10.02 -15.45 14.05
N LYS A 270 10.21 -16.02 15.23
CA LYS A 270 10.40 -17.47 15.41
C LYS A 270 9.23 -18.28 14.83
N LYS A 271 7.99 -17.84 15.11
CA LYS A 271 6.80 -18.50 14.53
C LYS A 271 6.78 -18.46 13.02
N ILE A 272 7.15 -17.32 12.39
CA ILE A 272 7.22 -17.23 10.92
C ILE A 272 8.23 -18.26 10.41
N THR A 273 9.45 -18.29 10.98
CA THR A 273 10.50 -19.22 10.58
C THR A 273 10.04 -20.67 10.75
N GLU A 274 9.42 -21.02 11.88
CA GLU A 274 8.86 -22.37 12.09
C GLU A 274 7.78 -22.72 11.05
N TRP A 275 6.94 -21.76 10.67
CA TRP A 275 5.89 -21.98 9.68
C TRP A 275 6.47 -22.10 8.25
N GLU A 276 7.46 -21.29 7.91
CA GLU A 276 8.19 -21.39 6.64
C GLU A 276 8.92 -22.73 6.56
N GLU A 277 9.57 -23.15 7.64
CA GLU A 277 10.19 -24.46 7.73
C GLU A 277 9.19 -25.61 7.59
N ASN A 278 8.03 -25.50 8.24
CA ASN A 278 6.97 -26.50 8.12
C ASN A 278 6.34 -26.52 6.73
N ALA A 279 6.21 -25.36 6.07
CA ALA A 279 5.74 -25.28 4.70
C ALA A 279 6.68 -26.01 3.73
N MET A 280 8.00 -25.89 3.93
CA MET A 280 9.02 -26.62 3.15
C MET A 280 8.98 -28.12 3.39
N THR A 281 8.66 -28.57 4.61
CA THR A 281 8.60 -30.04 4.92
C THR A 281 7.38 -30.75 4.37
N THR A 282 6.46 -30.02 3.76
CA THR A 282 5.28 -30.63 3.12
C THR A 282 5.55 -31.16 1.73
N ASP A 283 6.68 -30.81 1.10
CA ASP A 283 7.20 -31.53 -0.06
C ASP A 283 7.78 -32.86 0.43
N PRO A 284 7.32 -34.01 -0.12
CA PRO A 284 7.79 -35.34 0.31
C PRO A 284 9.31 -35.48 0.23
N THR A 285 9.95 -34.83 -0.75
CA THR A 285 11.40 -34.91 -0.97
C THR A 285 12.14 -34.13 0.13
N THR A 286 11.67 -32.96 0.47
CA THR A 286 12.24 -32.10 1.53
C THR A 286 12.00 -32.72 2.91
N ALA A 287 10.81 -33.29 3.14
CA ALA A 287 10.49 -34.02 4.37
C ALA A 287 11.41 -35.22 4.58
N ALA A 288 11.67 -35.99 3.51
CA ALA A 288 12.60 -37.11 3.55
C ALA A 288 14.05 -36.68 3.85
N ALA A 289 14.51 -35.58 3.23
CA ALA A 289 15.84 -35.02 3.48
C ALA A 289 16.01 -34.56 4.94
N ARG A 290 15.01 -33.90 5.52
CA ARG A 290 15.01 -33.49 6.93
C ARG A 290 14.98 -34.67 7.90
N LEU A 291 14.22 -35.73 7.58
CA LEU A 291 14.17 -36.94 8.40
C LEU A 291 15.51 -37.61 8.42
N VAL A 292 16.21 -37.70 7.28
CA VAL A 292 17.60 -38.20 7.20
C VAL A 292 18.56 -37.30 7.95
N GLY A 293 18.46 -35.99 7.81
CA GLY A 293 19.28 -35.02 8.55
C GLY A 293 19.11 -35.13 10.05
N GLY A 294 17.87 -35.23 10.54
CA GLY A 294 17.57 -35.44 11.96
C GLY A 294 18.08 -36.75 12.51
N GLN A 295 18.05 -37.81 11.67
CA GLN A 295 18.67 -39.12 12.02
C GLN A 295 20.20 -39.02 12.14
N ILE A 296 20.85 -38.30 11.24
CA ILE A 296 22.29 -38.05 11.26
C ILE A 296 22.69 -37.25 12.51
N ASP A 297 21.93 -36.20 12.85
CA ASP A 297 22.21 -35.36 14.02
C ASP A 297 21.96 -36.14 15.34
N ALA A 298 20.92 -36.93 15.41
CA ALA A 298 20.69 -37.86 16.51
C ALA A 298 21.83 -38.87 16.66
N MET A 299 22.32 -39.41 15.54
CA MET A 299 23.49 -40.30 15.52
C MET A 299 24.77 -39.59 15.99
N LYS A 300 25.03 -38.37 15.54
CA LYS A 300 26.18 -37.60 16.02
C LYS A 300 26.10 -37.29 17.50
N THR A 301 24.92 -36.94 18.00
CA THR A 301 24.67 -36.65 19.45
C THR A 301 24.84 -37.93 20.28
N ALA A 302 24.34 -39.08 19.79
CA ALA A 302 24.50 -40.36 20.41
C ALA A 302 25.97 -40.83 20.41
N ALA A 303 26.69 -40.60 19.30
CA ALA A 303 28.13 -40.93 19.18
C ALA A 303 29.01 -40.07 20.10
N GLY A 304 28.60 -38.82 20.41
CA GLY A 304 29.28 -37.94 21.38
C GLY A 304 29.07 -38.32 22.84
N ASN A 305 28.13 -39.19 23.14
CA ASN A 305 27.78 -39.61 24.53
C ASN A 305 28.36 -41.00 24.81
N THR A 306 29.49 -41.06 25.54
CA THR A 306 30.24 -42.30 25.86
C THR A 306 29.49 -43.33 26.68
N ALA A 307 28.36 -42.98 27.33
CA ALA A 307 27.55 -43.85 28.16
C ALA A 307 26.25 -44.38 27.55
N GLY A 308 25.83 -43.88 26.34
CA GLY A 308 24.50 -44.16 25.75
C GLY A 308 24.47 -44.68 24.31
N ALA A 309 25.62 -44.78 23.63
CA ALA A 309 25.68 -45.03 22.20
C ALA A 309 25.06 -46.41 21.81
N MET A 310 25.16 -47.39 22.65
CA MET A 310 24.70 -48.77 22.37
C MET A 310 23.18 -48.95 22.54
N THR A 311 22.58 -48.23 23.53
CA THR A 311 21.14 -48.30 23.81
C THR A 311 20.34 -47.44 22.82
N GLY A 312 20.90 -46.29 22.38
CA GLY A 312 20.29 -45.42 21.37
C GLY A 312 20.22 -46.08 19.97
N PHE A 313 21.24 -46.86 19.59
CA PHE A 313 21.29 -47.54 18.33
C PHE A 313 20.27 -48.71 18.24
N MET A 314 20.04 -49.42 19.35
CA MET A 314 19.05 -50.49 19.42
C MET A 314 17.60 -49.97 19.39
N GLY A 315 17.35 -48.82 20.03
CA GLY A 315 16.04 -48.19 20.04
C GLY A 315 15.62 -47.63 18.66
N MET A 316 16.58 -47.14 17.89
CA MET A 316 16.30 -46.54 16.58
C MET A 316 16.04 -47.63 15.49
N GLY A 317 16.68 -48.79 15.58
CA GLY A 317 16.42 -49.95 14.72
C GLY A 317 14.99 -50.48 14.90
N MET A 318 14.47 -50.48 16.13
CA MET A 318 13.08 -50.91 16.40
C MET A 318 12.05 -49.85 15.97
N ALA A 319 12.33 -48.55 16.13
CA ALA A 319 11.41 -47.48 15.70
C ALA A 319 11.27 -47.39 14.17
N ALA A 320 12.35 -47.65 13.43
CA ALA A 320 12.32 -47.65 11.95
C ALA A 320 11.53 -48.83 11.37
N GLY A 321 11.43 -49.94 12.13
CA GLY A 321 10.67 -51.12 11.69
C GLY A 321 9.18 -51.10 12.01
N ALA A 322 8.74 -50.29 12.98
CA ALA A 322 7.37 -50.34 13.49
C ALA A 322 6.37 -49.44 12.79
N ASN A 323 6.78 -48.37 12.05
CA ASN A 323 5.89 -47.34 11.55
C ASN A 323 5.82 -47.16 10.03
N GLY A 324 6.23 -48.10 9.19
CA GLY A 324 5.92 -48.13 7.73
C GLY A 324 6.26 -46.88 6.88
N MET A 325 6.63 -45.75 7.47
CA MET A 325 7.04 -44.54 6.77
C MET A 325 8.55 -44.32 6.95
N ASN A 326 9.33 -44.83 6.02
CA ASN A 326 10.76 -44.56 5.98
C ASN A 326 11.09 -43.49 4.93
N ALA A 327 12.29 -42.91 5.00
CA ALA A 327 12.73 -41.85 4.07
C ALA A 327 12.63 -42.29 2.60
N GLN A 328 12.81 -43.60 2.30
CA GLN A 328 12.70 -44.14 0.94
C GLN A 328 11.27 -44.06 0.40
N SER A 329 10.24 -44.29 1.22
CA SER A 329 8.85 -44.19 0.76
C SER A 329 8.44 -42.72 0.48
N LEU A 330 9.00 -41.77 1.23
CA LEU A 330 8.80 -40.32 1.01
C LEU A 330 9.54 -39.86 -0.27
N PHE A 331 10.77 -40.32 -0.50
CA PHE A 331 11.49 -40.04 -1.75
C PHE A 331 10.78 -40.61 -2.98
N ALA A 332 10.21 -41.78 -2.87
CA ALA A 332 9.45 -42.41 -3.96
C ALA A 332 8.16 -41.63 -4.27
N MET A 333 7.52 -41.00 -3.27
CA MET A 333 6.36 -40.13 -3.48
C MET A 333 6.71 -38.80 -4.16
N GLY A 334 7.91 -38.24 -3.92
CA GLY A 334 8.36 -37.01 -4.53
C GLY A 334 8.88 -37.15 -5.97
N GLN A 335 9.21 -38.37 -6.41
CA GLN A 335 9.72 -38.60 -7.76
C GLN A 335 8.63 -38.94 -8.80
N GLN A 336 7.36 -39.01 -8.40
CA GLN A 336 6.27 -39.17 -9.37
C GLN A 336 5.98 -37.84 -10.03
N PRO A 337 6.16 -37.71 -11.37
CA PRO A 337 5.65 -36.54 -12.06
C PRO A 337 4.14 -36.47 -11.83
N ALA A 338 3.62 -35.25 -11.59
CA ALA A 338 2.20 -34.99 -11.40
C ALA A 338 1.41 -35.44 -12.64
N ALA A 339 1.00 -36.69 -12.64
CA ALA A 339 -0.04 -37.20 -13.50
C ALA A 339 -1.39 -36.83 -12.84
N PRO A 340 -2.42 -36.50 -13.63
CA PRO A 340 -3.70 -36.12 -13.08
C PRO A 340 -4.19 -37.22 -12.15
N GLN A 341 -4.51 -36.86 -10.91
CA GLN A 341 -5.05 -37.76 -9.89
C GLN A 341 -6.33 -38.42 -10.43
N GLN A 342 -6.21 -39.57 -11.04
CA GLN A 342 -7.28 -40.55 -11.03
C GLN A 342 -7.36 -41.06 -9.59
N GLN A 343 -8.39 -40.64 -8.90
CA GLN A 343 -8.84 -41.26 -7.67
C GLN A 343 -8.97 -42.78 -7.92
N THR A 344 -7.97 -43.55 -7.53
CA THR A 344 -8.13 -44.99 -7.38
C THR A 344 -8.96 -45.19 -6.13
N SER A 345 -10.27 -45.13 -6.33
CA SER A 345 -11.26 -45.54 -5.37
C SER A 345 -10.89 -46.92 -4.82
N ALA A 346 -10.98 -47.07 -3.50
CA ALA A 346 -10.91 -48.34 -2.76
C ALA A 346 -12.00 -49.36 -3.17
N ALA A 347 -12.61 -49.23 -4.33
CA ALA A 347 -13.76 -49.94 -4.85
C ALA A 347 -13.43 -51.25 -5.57
N ASN A 348 -12.16 -51.65 -5.71
CA ASN A 348 -11.82 -52.85 -6.48
C ASN A 348 -11.11 -53.98 -5.69
N SER A 349 -11.04 -53.85 -4.37
CA SER A 349 -10.56 -54.97 -3.54
C SER A 349 -11.70 -55.93 -3.18
N TRP A 350 -11.47 -57.22 -3.27
CA TRP A 350 -12.41 -58.25 -2.87
C TRP A 350 -11.75 -59.26 -1.93
N LYS A 351 -12.54 -59.80 -1.01
CA LYS A 351 -12.08 -60.75 -0.03
C LYS A 351 -12.27 -62.15 -0.57
N CYS A 352 -11.18 -62.92 -0.73
CA CYS A 352 -11.21 -64.29 -1.17
C CYS A 352 -11.70 -65.25 -0.08
N SER A 353 -12.23 -66.40 -0.44
CA SER A 353 -12.65 -67.42 0.50
C SER A 353 -11.50 -67.98 1.35
N CYS A 354 -10.24 -67.81 0.93
CA CYS A 354 -9.04 -68.13 1.72
C CYS A 354 -8.67 -67.05 2.77
N GLY A 355 -9.42 -65.92 2.83
CA GLY A 355 -9.21 -64.84 3.78
C GLY A 355 -8.34 -63.67 3.27
N ALA A 356 -7.66 -63.84 2.12
CA ALA A 356 -6.80 -62.79 1.53
C ALA A 356 -7.60 -61.71 0.83
N ILE A 357 -7.11 -60.47 0.85
CA ILE A 357 -7.68 -59.33 0.10
C ILE A 357 -6.97 -59.25 -1.27
N ALA A 358 -7.71 -59.37 -2.34
CA ALA A 358 -7.23 -59.33 -3.72
C ALA A 358 -7.76 -58.12 -4.48
N THR A 359 -6.91 -57.51 -5.31
CA THR A 359 -7.28 -56.36 -6.16
C THR A 359 -7.42 -56.72 -7.63
N GLY A 360 -6.99 -57.94 -8.01
CA GLY A 360 -7.01 -58.44 -9.39
C GLY A 360 -8.17 -59.40 -9.69
N LYS A 361 -8.14 -60.01 -10.89
CA LYS A 361 -9.12 -60.99 -11.33
C LYS A 361 -8.94 -62.37 -10.63
N PHE A 362 -7.78 -62.62 -10.01
CA PHE A 362 -7.46 -63.83 -9.30
C PHE A 362 -6.84 -63.51 -7.94
N CYS A 363 -7.04 -64.38 -6.96
CA CYS A 363 -6.42 -64.24 -5.67
C CYS A 363 -4.94 -64.65 -5.76
N PRO A 364 -3.99 -63.80 -5.28
CA PRO A 364 -2.56 -64.10 -5.35
C PRO A 364 -2.12 -65.27 -4.46
N GLU A 365 -2.88 -65.54 -3.40
CA GLU A 365 -2.52 -66.61 -2.43
C GLU A 365 -3.02 -67.99 -2.83
N CYS A 366 -4.21 -68.12 -3.42
CA CYS A 366 -4.82 -69.40 -3.71
C CYS A 366 -5.26 -69.59 -5.17
N GLY A 367 -5.08 -68.57 -6.04
CA GLY A 367 -5.44 -68.62 -7.44
C GLY A 367 -6.94 -68.62 -7.77
N SER A 368 -7.82 -68.43 -6.75
CA SER A 368 -9.26 -68.45 -6.97
C SER A 368 -9.70 -67.18 -7.75
N LYS A 369 -10.62 -67.35 -8.70
CA LYS A 369 -11.16 -66.28 -9.53
C LYS A 369 -12.10 -65.39 -8.70
N LYS A 370 -12.07 -64.11 -8.95
CA LYS A 370 -13.00 -63.11 -8.36
C LYS A 370 -14.43 -63.54 -8.63
N PRO A 371 -15.32 -63.62 -7.61
CA PRO A 371 -16.72 -63.94 -7.82
C PRO A 371 -17.37 -62.85 -8.69
N GLU A 372 -18.07 -63.27 -9.72
CA GLU A 372 -18.84 -62.32 -10.54
C GLU A 372 -20.04 -61.80 -9.72
N PRO A 373 -20.31 -60.53 -9.73
CA PRO A 373 -21.46 -60.00 -9.04
C PRO A 373 -22.74 -60.60 -9.66
N LYS A 374 -23.57 -61.24 -8.86
CA LYS A 374 -24.91 -61.63 -9.28
C LYS A 374 -25.67 -60.36 -9.73
N PRO A 375 -26.38 -60.38 -10.88
CA PRO A 375 -27.17 -59.26 -11.31
C PRO A 375 -28.19 -58.93 -10.18
N ALA A 376 -28.16 -57.67 -9.72
CA ALA A 376 -29.11 -57.19 -8.74
C ALA A 376 -30.52 -57.25 -9.35
N ALA A 377 -31.42 -57.98 -8.72
CA ALA A 377 -32.78 -58.27 -9.20
C ALA A 377 -33.73 -57.07 -9.31
N ASP A 378 -33.21 -55.83 -9.20
CA ASP A 378 -34.01 -54.59 -9.13
C ASP A 378 -33.52 -53.45 -10.06
N SER A 379 -32.82 -53.79 -11.14
CA SER A 379 -32.46 -52.79 -12.14
C SER A 379 -33.56 -52.62 -13.20
N TRP A 380 -33.84 -51.43 -13.62
CA TRP A 380 -34.77 -51.06 -14.69
C TRP A 380 -34.11 -50.14 -15.71
N THR A 381 -34.54 -50.18 -16.97
CA THR A 381 -33.99 -49.32 -18.03
C THR A 381 -34.93 -48.12 -18.22
N CYS A 382 -34.38 -46.93 -18.07
CA CYS A 382 -35.10 -45.68 -18.30
C CYS A 382 -35.35 -45.45 -19.80
N SER A 383 -36.37 -44.65 -20.14
CA SER A 383 -36.64 -44.26 -21.54
C SER A 383 -35.50 -43.41 -22.18
N CYS A 384 -34.53 -42.91 -21.41
CA CYS A 384 -33.30 -42.27 -21.88
C CYS A 384 -32.17 -43.22 -22.18
N GLY A 385 -32.34 -44.54 -21.98
CA GLY A 385 -31.34 -45.60 -22.23
C GLY A 385 -30.47 -45.95 -21.02
N ALA A 386 -30.57 -45.24 -19.90
CA ALA A 386 -29.75 -45.50 -18.71
C ALA A 386 -30.35 -46.69 -17.89
N THR A 387 -29.48 -47.61 -17.42
CA THR A 387 -29.86 -48.70 -16.49
C THR A 387 -29.70 -48.20 -15.06
N VAL A 388 -30.78 -48.24 -14.28
CA VAL A 388 -30.91 -47.59 -12.96
C VAL A 388 -31.40 -48.56 -11.92
N THR A 389 -30.88 -48.49 -10.70
CA THR A 389 -31.29 -49.32 -9.56
C THR A 389 -32.17 -48.55 -8.56
N GLY A 390 -32.32 -47.23 -8.74
CA GLY A 390 -33.09 -46.35 -7.85
C GLY A 390 -34.53 -46.12 -8.27
N LYS A 391 -35.29 -45.34 -7.46
CA LYS A 391 -36.66 -44.93 -7.76
C LYS A 391 -36.78 -43.87 -8.85
N PHE A 392 -35.70 -43.14 -9.14
CA PHE A 392 -35.61 -42.09 -10.16
C PHE A 392 -34.36 -42.28 -11.01
N CYS A 393 -34.41 -41.89 -12.25
CA CYS A 393 -33.24 -41.89 -13.16
C CYS A 393 -32.36 -40.68 -12.85
N PRO A 394 -31.06 -40.88 -12.53
CA PRO A 394 -30.15 -39.78 -12.22
C PRO A 394 -29.82 -38.91 -13.46
N GLU A 395 -29.97 -39.46 -14.69
CA GLU A 395 -29.64 -38.74 -15.92
C GLU A 395 -30.80 -37.82 -16.41
N CYS A 396 -32.08 -38.22 -16.18
CA CYS A 396 -33.19 -37.41 -16.70
C CYS A 396 -34.31 -37.14 -15.67
N GLY A 397 -34.15 -37.56 -14.40
CA GLY A 397 -35.09 -37.31 -13.31
C GLY A 397 -36.41 -38.08 -13.38
N LYS A 398 -36.64 -38.92 -14.39
CA LYS A 398 -37.91 -39.66 -14.53
C LYS A 398 -38.04 -40.79 -13.49
N PRO A 399 -39.25 -40.96 -12.91
CA PRO A 399 -39.46 -42.05 -11.97
C PRO A 399 -39.53 -43.41 -12.67
N ARG A 400 -39.29 -44.49 -11.88
CA ARG A 400 -39.44 -45.88 -12.33
C ARG A 400 -40.88 -46.13 -12.78
N PRO A 401 -41.11 -46.69 -13.97
CA PRO A 401 -42.47 -47.07 -14.37
C PRO A 401 -43.01 -48.12 -13.43
N ALA A 402 -44.27 -47.93 -13.01
CA ALA A 402 -44.99 -48.91 -12.19
C ALA A 402 -45.11 -50.23 -12.98
N ALA A 403 -44.81 -51.35 -12.33
CA ALA A 403 -45.01 -52.67 -12.94
C ALA A 403 -46.51 -52.81 -13.28
N ALA A 404 -46.80 -53.05 -14.54
CA ALA A 404 -48.14 -53.39 -14.94
C ALA A 404 -48.49 -54.76 -14.28
N GLU A 405 -49.44 -54.72 -13.37
CA GLU A 405 -50.08 -55.92 -12.85
C GLU A 405 -50.76 -56.64 -14.02
N GLY A 406 -50.30 -57.84 -14.36
CA GLY A 406 -50.89 -58.78 -15.28
C GLY A 406 -50.82 -60.17 -14.68
#